data_7609484e66a5972c6bc0cd180d3c4454
#
_entry.id   7609484e66a5972c6bc0cd180d3c4454
#
_cell.length_a   1.000
_cell.length_b   1.000
_cell.length_c   1.000
_cell.angle_alpha   90.00
_cell.angle_beta   90.00
_cell.angle_gamma   90.00
#
_symmetry.space_group_name_H-M   'P 1'
#
loop_
_entity.id
_entity.type
_entity.pdbx_description
1 polymer ?
#
loop_
_entity_poly.entity_id
_entity_poly.type
_entity_poly.pdbx_seq_one_letter_code
_entity_poly.pdbx_strand_id
1 'polypeptide(L)'
;VVPSAFMHSELEKLTHNIKDKIIVSAVKGIIPETGLLVGEHFHDVYKIPFENIAVLAGPCHAEEVALERLSYLTISCADSEKAQAIADALSSDYIKAKISDDIIGVEYAVMLKNIYAIAAGIAHGLGYGDNFQSVLMSNAIREMKRFIKKMHKMKRNINNSAYLGDLLVTGYSVFSRNRMFGNMIGKGYTVKSAQMEMSMVAEGYYATKSAHLLNENNTKKTNLPIINAV
;
A
#
# COMPACT_ATOMS: atom_id res chain seq x y z
N VAL A 1 10.73 -9.69 -3.04
CA VAL A 1 9.41 -9.09 -2.88
C VAL A 1 8.36 -10.14 -3.25
N VAL A 2 7.47 -10.47 -2.32
CA VAL A 2 6.42 -11.49 -2.48
C VAL A 2 5.08 -10.79 -2.24
N PRO A 3 4.00 -11.07 -2.99
CA PRO A 3 2.67 -10.57 -2.64
C PRO A 3 2.25 -11.03 -1.24
N SER A 4 1.57 -10.17 -0.47
CA SER A 4 1.19 -10.45 0.92
C SER A 4 0.41 -11.76 1.08
N ALA A 5 -0.39 -12.14 0.09
CA ALA A 5 -1.15 -13.39 0.06
C ALA A 5 -0.31 -14.67 0.07
N PHE A 6 0.96 -14.61 -0.30
CA PHE A 6 1.88 -15.76 -0.33
C PHE A 6 2.99 -15.66 0.73
N MET A 7 2.97 -14.58 1.51
CA MET A 7 4.08 -14.27 2.41
C MET A 7 4.24 -15.31 3.51
N HIS A 8 3.14 -15.78 4.08
CA HIS A 8 3.16 -16.80 5.14
C HIS A 8 3.84 -18.08 4.64
N SER A 9 3.36 -18.64 3.53
CA SER A 9 3.91 -19.88 2.94
C SER A 9 5.36 -19.74 2.47
N GLU A 10 5.80 -18.57 2.04
CA GLU A 10 7.20 -18.35 1.68
C GLU A 10 8.10 -18.18 2.90
N LEU A 11 7.62 -17.55 3.97
CA LEU A 11 8.36 -17.40 5.21
C LEU A 11 8.53 -18.72 5.97
N GLU A 12 7.59 -19.67 5.87
CA GLU A 12 7.73 -21.01 6.43
C GLU A 12 8.92 -21.79 5.86
N LYS A 13 9.36 -21.44 4.64
CA LYS A 13 10.54 -22.04 3.98
C LYS A 13 11.87 -21.51 4.53
N LEU A 14 11.85 -20.48 5.38
CA LEU A 14 13.06 -19.91 5.96
C LEU A 14 13.69 -20.88 6.97
N THR A 15 14.88 -21.34 6.65
CA THR A 15 15.68 -22.23 7.53
C THR A 15 16.64 -21.48 8.47
N HIS A 16 16.86 -20.18 8.21
CA HIS A 16 17.81 -19.35 8.93
C HIS A 16 17.11 -18.46 9.96
N ASN A 17 17.79 -18.21 11.09
CA ASN A 17 17.34 -17.23 12.07
C ASN A 17 17.46 -15.80 11.50
N ILE A 18 16.37 -15.03 11.55
CA ILE A 18 16.33 -13.65 11.06
C ILE A 18 16.16 -12.62 12.18
N LYS A 19 16.19 -13.04 13.46
CA LYS A 19 15.92 -12.16 14.62
C LYS A 19 16.87 -10.97 14.71
N ASP A 20 18.13 -11.18 14.32
CA ASP A 20 19.17 -10.13 14.37
C ASP A 20 19.31 -9.37 13.05
N LYS A 21 18.39 -9.57 12.11
CA LYS A 21 18.42 -8.89 10.81
C LYS A 21 17.53 -7.65 10.80
N ILE A 22 17.92 -6.67 9.98
CA ILE A 22 17.04 -5.57 9.64
C ILE A 22 16.15 -6.05 8.48
N ILE A 23 14.85 -6.04 8.70
CA ILE A 23 13.85 -6.41 7.71
C ILE A 23 13.46 -5.14 6.94
N VAL A 24 13.66 -5.14 5.64
CA VAL A 24 13.23 -4.04 4.76
C VAL A 24 12.12 -4.57 3.85
N SER A 25 10.90 -4.14 4.12
CA SER A 25 9.71 -4.61 3.39
C SER A 25 9.23 -3.60 2.36
N ALA A 26 9.02 -4.07 1.13
CA ALA A 26 8.26 -3.36 0.09
C ALA A 26 6.94 -4.08 -0.22
N VAL A 27 6.54 -5.05 0.60
CA VAL A 27 5.27 -5.78 0.47
C VAL A 27 4.11 -4.87 0.84
N LYS A 28 3.02 -4.99 0.11
CA LYS A 28 1.81 -4.16 0.30
C LYS A 28 0.65 -5.05 0.70
N GLY A 29 -0.09 -4.63 1.72
CA GLY A 29 -1.29 -5.33 2.17
C GLY A 29 -1.15 -6.03 3.51
N ILE A 30 -2.11 -6.90 3.78
CA ILE A 30 -2.25 -7.68 5.02
C ILE A 30 -1.98 -9.13 4.69
N ILE A 31 -1.38 -9.84 5.62
CA ILE A 31 -1.16 -11.29 5.54
C ILE A 31 -2.48 -11.98 5.88
N PRO A 32 -3.12 -12.71 4.94
CA PRO A 32 -4.48 -13.22 5.13
C PRO A 32 -4.63 -14.16 6.33
N GLU A 33 -3.63 -14.99 6.58
CA GLU A 33 -3.63 -16.02 7.62
C GLU A 33 -3.63 -15.42 9.03
N THR A 34 -2.95 -14.28 9.22
CA THR A 34 -2.82 -13.64 10.53
C THR A 34 -3.67 -12.39 10.68
N GLY A 35 -4.10 -11.79 9.57
CA GLY A 35 -4.79 -10.50 9.56
C GLY A 35 -3.89 -9.32 9.95
N LEU A 36 -2.59 -9.53 10.04
CA LEU A 36 -1.60 -8.52 10.45
C LEU A 36 -1.01 -7.79 9.24
N LEU A 37 -0.58 -6.56 9.45
CA LEU A 37 0.33 -5.87 8.56
C LEU A 37 1.67 -6.61 8.51
N VAL A 38 2.46 -6.41 7.48
CA VAL A 38 3.73 -7.11 7.30
C VAL A 38 4.71 -6.82 8.44
N GLY A 39 4.82 -5.56 8.86
CA GLY A 39 5.65 -5.16 10.01
C GLY A 39 5.16 -5.78 11.32
N GLU A 40 3.84 -5.78 11.57
CA GLU A 40 3.24 -6.43 12.73
C GLU A 40 3.52 -7.94 12.70
N HIS A 41 3.43 -8.59 11.55
CA HIS A 41 3.72 -10.02 11.41
C HIS A 41 5.17 -10.36 11.78
N PHE A 42 6.14 -9.60 11.29
CA PHE A 42 7.55 -9.80 11.68
C PHE A 42 7.77 -9.55 13.17
N HIS A 43 7.10 -8.54 13.72
CA HIS A 43 7.18 -8.26 15.14
C HIS A 43 6.56 -9.37 16.01
N ASP A 44 5.31 -9.75 15.71
CA ASP A 44 4.52 -10.64 16.56
C ASP A 44 4.89 -12.11 16.38
N VAL A 45 5.18 -12.56 15.16
CA VAL A 45 5.46 -13.97 14.87
C VAL A 45 6.96 -14.27 15.00
N TYR A 46 7.81 -13.44 14.38
CA TYR A 46 9.25 -13.66 14.37
C TYR A 46 9.99 -12.98 15.51
N LYS A 47 9.28 -12.20 16.35
CA LYS A 47 9.83 -11.47 17.50
C LYS A 47 10.94 -10.49 17.13
N ILE A 48 10.84 -9.88 15.96
CA ILE A 48 11.75 -8.83 15.50
C ILE A 48 11.27 -7.50 16.09
N PRO A 49 12.12 -6.73 16.77
CA PRO A 49 11.72 -5.43 17.31
C PRO A 49 11.44 -4.43 16.17
N PHE A 50 10.50 -3.50 16.40
CA PHE A 50 10.12 -2.50 15.36
C PHE A 50 11.30 -1.63 14.91
N GLU A 51 12.31 -1.45 15.76
CA GLU A 51 13.57 -0.76 15.42
C GLU A 51 14.40 -1.48 14.36
N ASN A 52 14.10 -2.76 14.08
CA ASN A 52 14.72 -3.56 13.04
C ASN A 52 13.77 -3.82 11.86
N ILE A 53 12.63 -3.12 11.80
CA ILE A 53 11.66 -3.25 10.71
C ILE A 53 11.56 -1.91 9.98
N ALA A 54 11.82 -1.93 8.68
CA ALA A 54 11.65 -0.79 7.80
C ALA A 54 10.66 -1.11 6.68
N VAL A 55 9.81 -0.15 6.34
CA VAL A 55 8.82 -0.25 5.27
C VAL A 55 9.11 0.79 4.19
N LEU A 56 9.10 0.35 2.94
CA LEU A 56 9.28 1.19 1.77
C LEU A 56 7.94 1.56 1.14
N ALA A 57 7.71 2.86 0.96
CA ALA A 57 6.52 3.40 0.30
C ALA A 57 6.86 4.64 -0.54
N GLY A 58 5.88 5.12 -1.30
CA GLY A 58 6.01 6.35 -2.07
C GLY A 58 5.80 6.16 -3.57
N PRO A 59 5.68 7.26 -4.33
CA PRO A 59 5.50 7.25 -5.77
C PRO A 59 6.78 6.81 -6.48
N CYS A 60 6.91 5.48 -6.67
CA CYS A 60 8.09 4.83 -7.24
C CYS A 60 7.66 3.59 -8.04
N HIS A 61 7.23 3.81 -9.27
CA HIS A 61 6.90 2.72 -10.19
C HIS A 61 8.16 2.16 -10.83
N ALA A 62 8.30 0.83 -10.86
CA ALA A 62 9.48 0.14 -11.37
C ALA A 62 9.78 0.50 -12.83
N GLU A 63 8.73 0.69 -13.63
CA GLU A 63 8.82 1.08 -15.04
C GLU A 63 9.45 2.48 -15.20
N GLU A 64 9.09 3.43 -14.32
CA GLU A 64 9.67 4.76 -14.33
C GLU A 64 11.10 4.77 -13.80
N VAL A 65 11.39 3.99 -12.77
CA VAL A 65 12.75 3.83 -12.24
C VAL A 65 13.67 3.22 -13.30
N ALA A 66 13.20 2.22 -14.05
CA ALA A 66 13.97 1.61 -15.15
C ALA A 66 14.28 2.60 -16.29
N LEU A 67 13.49 3.66 -16.42
CA LEU A 67 13.69 4.77 -17.36
C LEU A 67 14.43 5.96 -16.72
N GLU A 68 15.02 5.78 -15.53
CA GLU A 68 15.72 6.82 -14.76
C GLU A 68 14.87 8.08 -14.50
N ARG A 69 13.53 7.90 -14.37
CA ARG A 69 12.62 8.98 -14.03
C ARG A 69 12.67 9.28 -12.53
N LEU A 70 12.60 10.57 -12.20
CA LEU A 70 12.68 11.02 -10.82
C LEU A 70 11.55 10.39 -9.97
N SER A 71 11.95 9.56 -9.03
CA SER A 71 11.09 8.77 -8.16
C SER A 71 11.34 9.09 -6.69
N TYR A 72 10.34 8.87 -5.85
CA TYR A 72 10.44 9.21 -4.43
C TYR A 72 10.12 7.99 -3.56
N LEU A 73 10.99 7.70 -2.60
CA LEU A 73 10.81 6.71 -1.58
C LEU A 73 10.65 7.35 -0.20
N THR A 74 9.86 6.73 0.64
CA THR A 74 9.82 6.98 2.08
C THR A 74 10.19 5.68 2.78
N ILE A 75 11.20 5.74 3.63
CA ILE A 75 11.67 4.64 4.48
C ILE A 75 11.11 4.88 5.87
N SER A 76 10.14 4.04 6.28
CA SER A 76 9.52 4.13 7.60
C SER A 76 10.12 3.09 8.54
N CYS A 77 10.81 3.55 9.59
CA CYS A 77 11.43 2.71 10.62
C CYS A 77 11.40 3.45 11.95
N ALA A 78 11.21 2.73 13.06
CA ALA A 78 11.22 3.32 14.40
C ALA A 78 12.61 3.84 14.80
N ASP A 79 13.68 3.26 14.25
CA ASP A 79 15.06 3.69 14.41
C ASP A 79 15.45 4.62 13.24
N SER A 80 15.67 5.90 13.54
CA SER A 80 15.98 6.92 12.53
C SER A 80 17.36 6.74 11.88
N GLU A 81 18.35 6.18 12.59
CA GLU A 81 19.69 5.94 12.04
C GLU A 81 19.64 4.81 11.02
N LYS A 82 18.92 3.74 11.31
CA LYS A 82 18.68 2.65 10.36
C LYS A 82 17.86 3.12 9.16
N ALA A 83 16.80 3.93 9.41
CA ALA A 83 16.02 4.52 8.33
C ALA A 83 16.90 5.35 7.39
N GLN A 84 17.82 6.16 7.94
CA GLN A 84 18.73 6.99 7.16
C GLN A 84 19.74 6.13 6.38
N ALA A 85 20.35 5.14 7.02
CA ALA A 85 21.28 4.24 6.34
C ALA A 85 20.64 3.51 5.15
N ILE A 86 19.38 3.07 5.29
CA ILE A 86 18.61 2.45 4.20
C ILE A 86 18.29 3.50 3.12
N ALA A 87 17.91 4.72 3.52
CA ALA A 87 17.62 5.81 2.58
C ALA A 87 18.84 6.16 1.74
N ASP A 88 20.01 6.26 2.37
CA ASP A 88 21.28 6.56 1.68
C ASP A 88 21.66 5.44 0.71
N ALA A 89 21.48 4.18 1.10
CA ALA A 89 21.75 3.02 0.26
C ALA A 89 20.82 2.91 -0.97
N LEU A 90 19.60 3.44 -0.89
CA LEU A 90 18.61 3.38 -1.98
C LEU A 90 18.56 4.66 -2.81
N SER A 91 19.19 5.75 -2.36
CA SER A 91 19.20 7.02 -3.07
C SER A 91 20.09 6.97 -4.30
N SER A 92 19.67 7.68 -5.36
CA SER A 92 20.44 7.88 -6.58
C SER A 92 20.10 9.23 -7.22
N ASP A 93 20.62 9.52 -8.40
CA ASP A 93 20.30 10.75 -9.13
C ASP A 93 18.79 10.87 -9.41
N TYR A 94 18.12 9.74 -9.64
CA TYR A 94 16.69 9.66 -9.98
C TYR A 94 15.83 9.01 -8.88
N ILE A 95 16.40 8.59 -7.74
CA ILE A 95 15.63 8.13 -6.56
C ILE A 95 15.96 9.04 -5.38
N LYS A 96 14.94 9.75 -4.89
CA LYS A 96 15.04 10.61 -3.70
C LYS A 96 14.34 9.93 -2.53
N ALA A 97 15.11 9.57 -1.51
CA ALA A 97 14.61 8.92 -0.31
C ALA A 97 14.38 9.93 0.85
N LYS A 98 13.33 9.70 1.63
CA LYS A 98 13.03 10.41 2.89
C LYS A 98 12.75 9.40 3.98
N ILE A 99 12.99 9.77 5.22
CA ILE A 99 12.71 8.93 6.39
C ILE A 99 11.39 9.32 7.07
N SER A 100 10.80 8.36 7.78
CA SER A 100 9.60 8.50 8.60
C SER A 100 9.67 7.51 9.76
N ASP A 101 8.96 7.80 10.85
CA ASP A 101 8.77 6.89 11.99
C ASP A 101 7.42 6.16 11.95
N ASP A 102 6.54 6.47 10.99
CA ASP A 102 5.18 5.92 10.90
C ASP A 102 5.12 4.63 10.07
N ILE A 103 5.63 3.52 10.62
CA ILE A 103 5.59 2.19 9.97
C ILE A 103 4.14 1.79 9.69
N ILE A 104 3.31 1.72 10.73
CA ILE A 104 1.93 1.21 10.67
C ILE A 104 1.04 2.05 9.76
N GLY A 105 1.13 3.38 9.88
CA GLY A 105 0.32 4.27 9.04
C GLY A 105 0.70 4.21 7.56
N VAL A 106 1.98 4.02 7.26
CA VAL A 106 2.47 3.87 5.88
C VAL A 106 2.05 2.52 5.31
N GLU A 107 2.10 1.42 6.06
CA GLU A 107 1.61 0.11 5.60
C GLU A 107 0.11 0.14 5.28
N TYR A 108 -0.71 0.75 6.15
CA TYR A 108 -2.13 0.96 5.84
C TYR A 108 -2.31 1.84 4.59
N ALA A 109 -1.53 2.90 4.43
CA ALA A 109 -1.64 3.79 3.28
C ALA A 109 -1.37 3.05 1.96
N VAL A 110 -0.31 2.23 1.89
CA VAL A 110 0.03 1.47 0.68
C VAL A 110 -0.96 0.34 0.38
N MET A 111 -1.65 -0.18 1.39
CA MET A 111 -2.78 -1.09 1.21
C MET A 111 -3.99 -0.34 0.61
N LEU A 112 -4.39 0.76 1.25
CA LEU A 112 -5.59 1.52 0.89
C LEU A 112 -5.49 2.18 -0.48
N LYS A 113 -4.32 2.71 -0.86
CA LYS A 113 -4.13 3.31 -2.20
C LYS A 113 -4.49 2.36 -3.33
N ASN A 114 -4.22 1.05 -3.15
CA ASN A 114 -4.52 0.03 -4.14
C ASN A 114 -6.04 -0.16 -4.30
N ILE A 115 -6.80 -0.06 -3.22
CA ILE A 115 -8.27 -0.09 -3.25
C ILE A 115 -8.82 1.15 -3.98
N TYR A 116 -8.31 2.34 -3.64
CA TYR A 116 -8.73 3.57 -4.29
C TYR A 116 -8.33 3.63 -5.77
N ALA A 117 -7.25 2.97 -6.15
CA ALA A 117 -6.88 2.82 -7.55
C ALA A 117 -7.89 1.93 -8.32
N ILE A 118 -8.45 0.89 -7.69
CA ILE A 118 -9.56 0.13 -8.28
C ILE A 118 -10.77 1.04 -8.48
N ALA A 119 -11.18 1.81 -7.46
CA ALA A 119 -12.28 2.78 -7.58
C ALA A 119 -12.07 3.77 -8.72
N ALA A 120 -10.84 4.31 -8.85
CA ALA A 120 -10.45 5.20 -9.93
C ALA A 120 -10.55 4.53 -11.31
N GLY A 121 -10.13 3.27 -11.39
CA GLY A 121 -10.26 2.45 -12.59
C GLY A 121 -11.72 2.20 -12.97
N ILE A 122 -12.57 1.82 -12.02
CA ILE A 122 -14.01 1.61 -12.24
C ILE A 122 -14.64 2.89 -12.79
N ALA A 123 -14.41 4.04 -12.16
CA ALA A 123 -14.93 5.32 -12.61
C ALA A 123 -14.47 5.67 -14.05
N HIS A 124 -13.21 5.40 -14.36
CA HIS A 124 -12.67 5.57 -15.72
C HIS A 124 -13.34 4.63 -16.72
N GLY A 125 -13.52 3.37 -16.39
CA GLY A 125 -14.19 2.36 -17.22
C GLY A 125 -15.66 2.69 -17.51
N LEU A 126 -16.34 3.33 -16.56
CA LEU A 126 -17.72 3.86 -16.69
C LEU A 126 -17.78 5.16 -17.51
N GLY A 127 -16.65 5.72 -17.95
CA GLY A 127 -16.59 6.95 -18.73
C GLY A 127 -16.66 8.24 -17.90
N TYR A 128 -16.46 8.18 -16.60
CA TYR A 128 -16.38 9.38 -15.76
C TYR A 128 -15.07 10.13 -16.05
N GLY A 129 -15.18 11.45 -16.24
CA GLY A 129 -14.06 12.30 -16.63
C GLY A 129 -13.19 12.77 -15.45
N ASP A 130 -12.22 13.65 -15.77
CA ASP A 130 -11.19 14.12 -14.83
C ASP A 130 -11.77 14.91 -13.66
N ASN A 131 -12.89 15.62 -13.84
CA ASN A 131 -13.57 16.31 -12.75
C ASN A 131 -14.00 15.33 -11.65
N PHE A 132 -14.62 14.22 -12.03
CA PHE A 132 -15.01 13.17 -11.09
C PHE A 132 -13.78 12.51 -10.45
N GLN A 133 -12.77 12.18 -11.25
CA GLN A 133 -11.52 11.57 -10.79
C GLN A 133 -10.83 12.42 -9.72
N SER A 134 -10.78 13.74 -9.92
CA SER A 134 -10.20 14.68 -8.97
C SER A 134 -10.95 14.71 -7.64
N VAL A 135 -12.28 14.70 -7.67
CA VAL A 135 -13.13 14.63 -6.48
C VAL A 135 -12.99 13.27 -5.78
N LEU A 136 -12.93 12.17 -6.55
CA LEU A 136 -12.72 10.83 -6.00
C LEU A 136 -11.39 10.75 -5.25
N MET A 137 -10.29 11.25 -5.81
CA MET A 137 -8.98 11.24 -5.14
C MET A 137 -8.96 12.13 -3.89
N SER A 138 -9.63 13.28 -3.94
CA SER A 138 -9.80 14.16 -2.78
C SER A 138 -10.58 13.48 -1.64
N ASN A 139 -11.61 12.70 -1.96
CA ASN A 139 -12.35 11.92 -0.98
C ASN A 139 -11.55 10.70 -0.49
N ALA A 140 -10.79 10.05 -1.36
CA ALA A 140 -9.94 8.91 -1.03
C ALA A 140 -8.89 9.26 0.03
N ILE A 141 -8.18 10.39 -0.11
CA ILE A 141 -7.20 10.81 0.91
C ILE A 141 -7.87 11.14 2.24
N ARG A 142 -9.08 11.70 2.23
CA ARG A 142 -9.84 11.96 3.46
C ARG A 142 -10.31 10.66 4.13
N GLU A 143 -10.71 9.67 3.34
CA GLU A 143 -11.11 8.35 3.82
C GLU A 143 -9.90 7.60 4.38
N MET A 144 -8.77 7.58 3.67
CA MET A 144 -7.49 7.06 4.14
C MET A 144 -7.10 7.66 5.50
N LYS A 145 -7.15 8.98 5.63
CA LYS A 145 -6.85 9.68 6.89
C LYS A 145 -7.72 9.19 8.05
N ARG A 146 -9.03 9.04 7.81
CA ARG A 146 -9.96 8.56 8.84
C ARG A 146 -9.65 7.12 9.25
N PHE A 147 -9.42 6.24 8.27
CA PHE A 147 -9.09 4.85 8.50
C PHE A 147 -7.80 4.72 9.32
N ILE A 148 -6.70 5.30 8.85
CA ILE A 148 -5.40 5.18 9.52
C ILE A 148 -5.45 5.79 10.93
N LYS A 149 -6.10 6.95 11.11
CA LYS A 149 -6.27 7.55 12.44
C LYS A 149 -7.02 6.65 13.41
N LYS A 150 -7.96 5.85 12.90
CA LYS A 150 -8.73 4.90 13.72
C LYS A 150 -7.89 3.69 14.10
N MET A 151 -7.10 3.15 13.16
CA MET A 151 -6.26 1.96 13.39
C MET A 151 -5.04 2.28 14.24
N HIS A 152 -4.37 3.40 13.96
CA HIS A 152 -3.16 3.80 14.66
C HIS A 152 -3.15 5.31 14.94
N LYS A 153 -3.27 5.66 16.22
CA LYS A 153 -3.28 7.08 16.67
C LYS A 153 -1.86 7.63 16.66
N MET A 154 -1.55 8.42 15.66
CA MET A 154 -0.30 9.13 15.53
C MET A 154 -0.55 10.49 14.84
N LYS A 155 0.23 11.52 15.18
CA LYS A 155 0.21 12.79 14.44
C LYS A 155 0.99 12.59 13.14
N ARG A 156 0.29 12.71 12.01
CA ARG A 156 0.89 12.56 10.68
C ARG A 156 0.43 13.62 9.71
N ASN A 157 1.30 13.98 8.79
CA ASN A 157 0.94 14.82 7.65
C ASN A 157 0.53 13.92 6.49
N ILE A 158 -0.77 13.77 6.27
CA ILE A 158 -1.33 12.92 5.22
C ILE A 158 -0.99 13.42 3.79
N ASN A 159 -0.49 14.65 3.65
CA ASN A 159 -0.09 15.21 2.37
C ASN A 159 1.34 14.82 1.96
N ASN A 160 2.08 14.09 2.79
CA ASN A 160 3.41 13.59 2.45
C ASN A 160 3.36 12.57 1.30
N SER A 161 4.52 12.38 0.64
CA SER A 161 4.66 11.52 -0.54
C SER A 161 4.26 10.06 -0.30
N ALA A 162 4.48 9.52 0.90
CA ALA A 162 4.08 8.16 1.26
C ALA A 162 2.56 7.95 1.32
N TYR A 163 1.78 9.02 1.47
CA TYR A 163 0.31 8.98 1.54
C TYR A 163 -0.30 9.58 0.27
N LEU A 164 -0.43 10.91 0.19
CA LEU A 164 -1.06 11.60 -0.94
C LEU A 164 -0.31 11.38 -2.25
N GLY A 165 1.02 11.48 -2.25
CA GLY A 165 1.82 11.30 -3.46
C GLY A 165 1.65 9.91 -4.06
N ASP A 166 1.75 8.88 -3.21
CA ASP A 166 1.61 7.48 -3.61
C ASP A 166 0.17 7.12 -4.00
N LEU A 167 -0.83 7.72 -3.35
CA LEU A 167 -2.23 7.61 -3.75
C LEU A 167 -2.47 8.20 -5.15
N LEU A 168 -1.98 9.41 -5.41
CA LEU A 168 -2.19 10.10 -6.69
C LEU A 168 -1.54 9.33 -7.84
N VAL A 169 -0.26 8.96 -7.72
CA VAL A 169 0.41 8.21 -8.78
C VAL A 169 -0.30 6.88 -9.06
N THR A 170 -0.74 6.16 -8.01
CA THR A 170 -1.41 4.87 -8.18
C THR A 170 -2.80 5.01 -8.81
N GLY A 171 -3.53 6.09 -8.51
CA GLY A 171 -4.86 6.37 -9.05
C GLY A 171 -4.87 6.91 -10.48
N TYR A 172 -3.80 7.59 -10.92
CA TYR A 172 -3.71 8.18 -12.25
C TYR A 172 -2.83 7.40 -13.23
N SER A 173 -1.82 6.68 -12.75
CA SER A 173 -0.85 5.99 -13.61
C SER A 173 -1.49 4.89 -14.45
N VAL A 174 -1.10 4.82 -15.72
CA VAL A 174 -1.44 3.71 -16.62
C VAL A 174 -0.74 2.41 -16.23
N PHE A 175 0.35 2.48 -15.49
CA PHE A 175 1.09 1.32 -14.99
C PHE A 175 0.44 0.69 -13.74
N SER A 176 -0.58 1.34 -13.17
CA SER A 176 -1.27 0.82 -11.99
C SER A 176 -2.14 -0.39 -12.32
N ARG A 177 -1.69 -1.57 -11.91
CA ARG A 177 -2.45 -2.84 -12.06
C ARG A 177 -3.83 -2.77 -11.43
N ASN A 178 -3.94 -2.14 -10.27
CA ASN A 178 -5.22 -1.98 -9.58
C ASN A 178 -6.17 -1.06 -10.36
N ARG A 179 -5.66 0.03 -10.94
CA ARG A 179 -6.45 0.90 -11.80
C ARG A 179 -6.87 0.19 -13.08
N MET A 180 -5.99 -0.61 -13.68
CA MET A 180 -6.30 -1.42 -14.86
C MET A 180 -7.40 -2.45 -14.56
N PHE A 181 -7.30 -3.16 -13.44
CA PHE A 181 -8.33 -4.09 -12.98
C PHE A 181 -9.69 -3.38 -12.82
N GLY A 182 -9.72 -2.26 -12.10
CA GLY A 182 -10.93 -1.46 -11.94
C GLY A 182 -11.53 -0.98 -13.28
N ASN A 183 -10.68 -0.58 -14.22
CA ASN A 183 -11.13 -0.16 -15.56
C ASN A 183 -11.83 -1.30 -16.33
N MET A 184 -11.33 -2.52 -16.22
CA MET A 184 -11.99 -3.70 -16.81
C MET A 184 -13.37 -3.93 -16.16
N ILE A 185 -13.46 -3.87 -14.82
CA ILE A 185 -14.73 -4.00 -14.10
C ILE A 185 -15.72 -2.91 -14.54
N GLY A 186 -15.27 -1.65 -14.60
CA GLY A 186 -16.09 -0.53 -15.07
C GLY A 186 -16.59 -0.68 -16.50
N LYS A 187 -15.86 -1.41 -17.34
CA LYS A 187 -16.26 -1.79 -18.71
C LYS A 187 -17.17 -3.00 -18.79
N GLY A 188 -17.55 -3.60 -17.66
CA GLY A 188 -18.47 -4.73 -17.60
C GLY A 188 -17.81 -6.11 -17.59
N TYR A 189 -16.49 -6.22 -17.43
CA TYR A 189 -15.84 -7.49 -17.20
C TYR A 189 -16.27 -8.08 -15.85
N THR A 190 -16.43 -9.39 -15.79
CA THR A 190 -16.55 -10.06 -14.48
C THR A 190 -15.19 -10.06 -13.77
N VAL A 191 -15.20 -10.16 -12.45
CA VAL A 191 -13.95 -10.27 -11.64
C VAL A 191 -13.07 -11.40 -12.18
N LYS A 192 -13.66 -12.56 -12.46
CA LYS A 192 -12.93 -13.74 -12.99
C LYS A 192 -12.29 -13.45 -14.35
N SER A 193 -13.03 -12.83 -15.27
CA SER A 193 -12.50 -12.48 -16.59
C SER A 193 -11.37 -11.47 -16.48
N ALA A 194 -11.54 -10.42 -15.66
CA ALA A 194 -10.50 -9.41 -15.43
C ALA A 194 -9.23 -10.02 -14.83
N GLN A 195 -9.36 -10.94 -13.86
CA GLN A 195 -8.22 -11.65 -13.28
C GLN A 195 -7.49 -12.54 -14.28
N MET A 196 -8.21 -13.18 -15.20
CA MET A 196 -7.60 -14.03 -16.25
C MET A 196 -6.83 -13.22 -17.30
N GLU A 197 -7.30 -12.01 -17.62
CA GLU A 197 -6.61 -11.12 -18.57
C GLU A 197 -5.36 -10.47 -17.99
N MET A 198 -5.24 -10.41 -16.67
CA MET A 198 -4.11 -9.80 -16.01
C MET A 198 -2.95 -10.77 -15.82
N SER A 199 -1.75 -10.38 -16.25
CA SER A 199 -0.50 -11.13 -16.03
C SER A 199 -0.03 -11.14 -14.56
N MET A 200 -0.55 -10.22 -13.73
CA MET A 200 -0.16 -10.04 -12.34
C MET A 200 -1.37 -9.67 -11.47
N VAL A 201 -1.31 -10.05 -10.20
CA VAL A 201 -2.38 -9.83 -9.21
C VAL A 201 -2.64 -8.34 -8.96
N ALA A 202 -3.92 -7.95 -8.94
CA ALA A 202 -4.38 -6.68 -8.41
C ALA A 202 -4.57 -6.80 -6.88
N GLU A 203 -3.56 -6.41 -6.12
CA GLU A 203 -3.53 -6.60 -4.66
C GLU A 203 -4.69 -5.88 -3.95
N GLY A 204 -5.17 -4.76 -4.50
CA GLY A 204 -6.30 -4.01 -3.98
C GLY A 204 -7.59 -4.83 -3.88
N TYR A 205 -7.79 -5.83 -4.74
CA TYR A 205 -8.94 -6.73 -4.69
C TYR A 205 -9.02 -7.48 -3.35
N TYR A 206 -7.91 -8.08 -2.93
CA TYR A 206 -7.85 -8.78 -1.63
C TYR A 206 -7.82 -7.80 -0.45
N ALA A 207 -7.13 -6.68 -0.61
CA ALA A 207 -7.05 -5.62 0.39
C ALA A 207 -8.41 -5.03 0.74
N THR A 208 -9.35 -4.96 -0.20
CA THR A 208 -10.72 -4.43 0.03
C THR A 208 -11.43 -5.22 1.12
N LYS A 209 -11.44 -6.55 1.00
CA LYS A 209 -12.04 -7.43 2.01
C LYS A 209 -11.38 -7.26 3.37
N SER A 210 -10.05 -7.19 3.42
CA SER A 210 -9.31 -7.01 4.66
C SER A 210 -9.62 -5.66 5.33
N ALA A 211 -9.64 -4.57 4.56
CA ALA A 211 -9.98 -3.25 5.07
C ALA A 211 -11.41 -3.18 5.61
N HIS A 212 -12.36 -3.79 4.91
CA HIS A 212 -13.76 -3.89 5.35
C HIS A 212 -13.85 -4.64 6.68
N LEU A 213 -13.26 -5.84 6.79
CA LEU A 213 -13.28 -6.66 8.00
C LEU A 213 -12.61 -5.95 9.19
N LEU A 214 -11.47 -5.28 8.98
CA LEU A 214 -10.82 -4.49 10.02
C LEU A 214 -11.75 -3.37 10.55
N ASN A 215 -12.51 -2.73 9.67
CA ASN A 215 -13.46 -1.71 10.08
C ASN A 215 -14.67 -2.29 10.83
N GLU A 216 -15.21 -3.43 10.36
CA GLU A 216 -16.33 -4.13 10.99
C GLU A 216 -15.98 -4.63 12.40
N ASN A 217 -14.78 -5.14 12.62
CA ASN A 217 -14.30 -5.64 13.91
C ASN A 217 -14.02 -4.52 14.93
N ASN A 218 -14.02 -3.26 14.51
CA ASN A 218 -13.86 -2.15 15.43
C ASN A 218 -15.16 -1.83 16.16
N THR A 219 -15.08 -1.54 17.46
CA THR A 219 -16.24 -1.17 18.31
C THR A 219 -16.97 0.09 17.79
N LYS A 220 -16.27 0.99 17.12
CA LYS A 220 -16.84 2.16 16.46
C LYS A 220 -16.38 2.19 15.00
N LYS A 221 -17.28 1.87 14.09
CA LYS A 221 -17.02 1.84 12.65
C LYS A 221 -16.68 3.22 12.11
N THR A 222 -15.75 3.25 11.16
CA THR A 222 -15.40 4.44 10.39
C THR A 222 -16.25 4.47 9.12
N ASN A 223 -16.70 5.65 8.71
CA ASN A 223 -17.41 5.81 7.44
C ASN A 223 -16.40 5.71 6.26
N LEU A 224 -16.53 4.65 5.46
CA LEU A 224 -15.64 4.25 4.36
C LEU A 224 -16.43 4.06 3.06
N PRO A 225 -17.06 5.12 2.51
CA PRO A 225 -17.95 4.98 1.34
C PRO A 225 -17.23 4.44 0.10
N ILE A 226 -15.96 4.78 -0.15
CA ILE A 226 -15.24 4.32 -1.33
C ILE A 226 -14.84 2.85 -1.17
N ILE A 227 -14.27 2.46 -0.03
CA ILE A 227 -13.90 1.07 0.25
C ILE A 227 -15.12 0.15 0.18
N ASN A 228 -16.26 0.60 0.71
CA ASN A 228 -17.50 -0.19 0.69
C ASN A 228 -18.14 -0.28 -0.71
N ALA A 229 -17.80 0.61 -1.63
CA ALA A 229 -18.29 0.59 -3.01
C ALA A 229 -17.44 -0.30 -3.94
N VAL A 230 -16.19 -0.57 -3.57
CA VAL A 230 -15.26 -1.46 -4.28
C VAL A 230 -15.46 -2.90 -3.85
#